data_7deb7585f6535d320348c6e1679b35cc
#
_entry.id   7deb7585f6535d320348c6e1679b35cc
#
_cell.length_a   1.000
_cell.length_b   1.000
_cell.length_c   1.000
_cell.angle_alpha   90.00
_cell.angle_beta   90.00
_cell.angle_gamma   90.00
#
_symmetry.space_group_name_H-M   'P 1'
#
loop_
_entity.id
_entity.type
_entity.pdbx_description
1 polymer ?
#
loop_
_entity_poly.entity_id
_entity_poly.type
_entity_poly.pdbx_seq_one_letter_code
_entity_poly.pdbx_strand_id
1 'polypeptide(L)'
;VGTTAVVNGTDLGIIQDQGEDLRFGIAGTAPDSFNVQGSAGGAQALTIGGATTATVGGVVEFVMDDNYAFSSGTTTVVGSTVGQPFITNAFEPADAGTYNHSTSTKIFDSLGNSHVLNLYFVKQAQPSNVAQEQSTWQMHVQIDGFEVGDPLIGTDASRATFNVVFNGDGTLNQTLTDDVLISNWIPRDEDGNPNGATLPLNLVDGGALPIPVPPESSNFEVDISTLTQYGSPFAVNDLAQNGYTTGRLVGLDVDGSGVILSRFSNGQTQVLGQVALANFGDKEGLAPVGESVWVETFASGDAVVGAPGTASLGLLTASATESSNVDLSQELVNLIVAQRNYQANSKTIETADTIQQTILNI
;
A
#
# COMPACT_ATOMS: atom_id res chain seq x y z
N VAL A 1 7.30 -29.86 -41.90
CA VAL A 1 7.48 -28.45 -42.32
C VAL A 1 6.10 -27.82 -42.34
N GLY A 2 5.79 -27.07 -41.31
CA GLY A 2 4.45 -26.50 -41.10
C GLY A 2 4.34 -25.12 -41.71
N THR A 3 4.34 -24.99 -43.03
CA THR A 3 4.01 -23.70 -43.67
C THR A 3 2.55 -23.72 -44.09
N THR A 4 1.74 -22.84 -43.54
CA THR A 4 0.32 -22.71 -43.87
C THR A 4 0.12 -21.47 -44.72
N ALA A 5 -0.51 -21.62 -45.90
CA ALA A 5 -0.89 -20.50 -46.73
C ALA A 5 -2.36 -20.12 -46.47
N VAL A 6 -2.61 -18.89 -46.16
CA VAL A 6 -3.96 -18.33 -45.93
C VAL A 6 -4.24 -17.25 -46.97
N VAL A 7 -5.34 -17.40 -47.71
CA VAL A 7 -5.77 -16.38 -48.68
C VAL A 7 -6.84 -15.53 -48.05
N ASN A 8 -6.59 -14.23 -47.95
CA ASN A 8 -7.55 -13.23 -47.46
C ASN A 8 -7.75 -12.17 -48.52
N GLY A 9 -8.79 -12.32 -49.31
CA GLY A 9 -9.06 -11.41 -50.44
C GLY A 9 -8.03 -11.52 -51.56
N THR A 10 -7.30 -10.44 -51.81
CA THR A 10 -6.19 -10.38 -52.80
C THR A 10 -4.83 -10.69 -52.19
N ASP A 11 -4.76 -10.86 -50.88
CA ASP A 11 -3.51 -11.08 -50.20
C ASP A 11 -3.30 -12.56 -49.83
N LEU A 12 -2.09 -13.04 -50.07
CA LEU A 12 -1.66 -14.35 -49.65
C LEU A 12 -0.82 -14.25 -48.39
N GLY A 13 -1.37 -14.68 -47.26
CA GLY A 13 -0.63 -14.84 -46.02
C GLY A 13 0.07 -16.18 -45.97
N ILE A 14 1.35 -16.21 -45.64
CA ILE A 14 2.10 -17.44 -45.38
C ILE A 14 2.55 -17.40 -43.93
N ILE A 15 2.13 -18.38 -43.16
CA ILE A 15 2.45 -18.50 -41.73
C ILE A 15 3.43 -19.65 -41.56
N GLN A 16 4.54 -19.37 -40.93
CA GLN A 16 5.52 -20.34 -40.49
C GLN A 16 5.56 -20.34 -38.95
N ASP A 17 5.11 -21.40 -38.33
CA ASP A 17 4.94 -21.56 -36.88
C ASP A 17 6.18 -22.12 -36.17
N GLN A 18 7.24 -22.42 -36.91
CA GLN A 18 8.49 -23.01 -36.38
C GLN A 18 9.66 -22.02 -36.36
N GLY A 19 9.41 -20.72 -36.64
CA GLY A 19 10.40 -19.66 -36.51
C GLY A 19 11.47 -19.60 -37.58
N GLU A 20 11.36 -20.36 -38.66
CA GLU A 20 12.30 -20.31 -39.79
C GLU A 20 12.02 -19.09 -40.70
N ASP A 21 13.08 -18.48 -41.21
CA ASP A 21 12.98 -17.40 -42.19
C ASP A 21 12.31 -17.84 -43.46
N LEU A 22 11.30 -17.10 -43.93
CA LEU A 22 10.67 -17.34 -45.22
C LEU A 22 11.43 -16.55 -46.28
N ARG A 23 11.97 -17.31 -47.24
CA ARG A 23 12.67 -16.73 -48.40
C ARG A 23 11.76 -16.72 -49.62
N PHE A 24 11.47 -15.53 -50.12
CA PHE A 24 10.67 -15.35 -51.34
C PHE A 24 11.59 -15.01 -52.50
N GLY A 25 11.31 -15.63 -53.62
CA GLY A 25 11.95 -15.31 -54.90
C GLY A 25 10.94 -15.15 -56.01
N ILE A 26 11.18 -14.23 -56.91
CA ILE A 26 10.38 -14.06 -58.12
C ILE A 26 11.14 -14.61 -59.33
N ALA A 27 10.46 -15.42 -60.11
CA ALA A 27 10.96 -15.94 -61.38
C ALA A 27 9.87 -15.74 -62.43
N GLY A 28 10.22 -15.16 -63.58
CA GLY A 28 9.27 -14.86 -64.64
C GLY A 28 9.87 -13.90 -65.70
N THR A 29 9.05 -13.34 -66.54
CA THR A 29 9.43 -12.32 -67.53
C THR A 29 9.02 -10.93 -67.05
N ALA A 30 9.95 -9.93 -67.10
CA ALA A 30 9.63 -8.56 -66.71
C ALA A 30 8.40 -8.03 -67.48
N PRO A 31 7.53 -7.19 -66.87
CA PRO A 31 7.74 -6.37 -65.65
C PRO A 31 7.00 -6.87 -64.39
N ASP A 32 6.90 -8.16 -64.13
CA ASP A 32 6.17 -8.65 -62.98
C ASP A 32 6.84 -8.29 -61.65
N SER A 33 6.02 -7.86 -60.70
CA SER A 33 6.43 -7.54 -59.33
C SER A 33 5.36 -7.89 -58.32
N PHE A 34 5.76 -8.19 -57.11
CA PHE A 34 4.87 -8.30 -55.96
C PHE A 34 5.53 -7.75 -54.68
N ASN A 35 4.73 -7.38 -53.75
CA ASN A 35 5.19 -6.84 -52.46
C ASN A 35 5.20 -7.97 -51.42
N VAL A 36 6.28 -8.01 -50.62
CA VAL A 36 6.40 -8.88 -49.44
C VAL A 36 6.48 -8.01 -48.22
N GLN A 37 5.66 -8.30 -47.23
CA GLN A 37 5.62 -7.56 -45.98
C GLN A 37 5.64 -8.53 -44.78
N GLY A 38 6.54 -8.33 -43.84
CA GLY A 38 6.53 -8.99 -42.53
C GLY A 38 5.64 -8.26 -41.55
N SER A 39 5.34 -8.91 -40.41
CA SER A 39 4.47 -8.37 -39.36
C SER A 39 5.00 -7.08 -38.74
N ALA A 40 6.30 -6.84 -38.73
CA ALA A 40 6.96 -5.70 -38.12
C ALA A 40 7.67 -4.75 -39.08
N GLY A 41 7.55 -4.91 -40.38
CA GLY A 41 8.29 -4.14 -41.38
C GLY A 41 7.44 -3.54 -42.49
N GLY A 42 8.00 -2.55 -43.20
CA GLY A 42 7.40 -2.00 -44.40
C GLY A 42 7.42 -3.00 -45.57
N ALA A 43 6.44 -2.91 -46.47
CA ALA A 43 6.38 -3.73 -47.70
C ALA A 43 7.62 -3.53 -48.57
N GLN A 44 8.24 -4.63 -49.01
CA GLN A 44 9.36 -4.65 -49.91
C GLN A 44 8.92 -5.18 -51.27
N ALA A 45 9.14 -4.40 -52.31
CA ALA A 45 8.82 -4.84 -53.67
C ALA A 45 9.90 -5.74 -54.24
N LEU A 46 9.50 -6.92 -54.72
CA LEU A 46 10.29 -7.85 -55.53
C LEU A 46 9.93 -7.67 -57.00
N THR A 47 10.93 -7.31 -57.80
CA THR A 47 10.74 -7.09 -59.26
C THR A 47 11.75 -7.89 -60.07
N ILE A 48 11.33 -8.40 -61.18
CA ILE A 48 12.24 -9.05 -62.15
C ILE A 48 13.18 -7.99 -62.74
N GLY A 49 14.49 -8.19 -62.63
CA GLY A 49 15.50 -7.24 -63.03
C GLY A 49 15.93 -6.24 -61.94
N GLY A 50 15.32 -6.30 -60.72
CA GLY A 50 15.71 -5.59 -59.52
C GLY A 50 16.04 -6.51 -58.36
N ALA A 51 15.54 -6.23 -57.19
CA ALA A 51 15.64 -7.19 -56.07
C ALA A 51 14.77 -8.43 -56.36
N THR A 52 15.40 -9.56 -56.56
CA THR A 52 14.74 -10.81 -56.94
C THR A 52 14.45 -11.73 -55.76
N THR A 53 14.95 -11.42 -54.60
CA THR A 53 14.69 -12.17 -53.39
C THR A 53 14.49 -11.20 -52.18
N ALA A 54 13.53 -11.51 -51.34
CA ALA A 54 13.37 -10.89 -50.04
C ALA A 54 13.30 -11.97 -48.96
N THR A 55 13.88 -11.72 -47.86
CA THR A 55 13.76 -12.56 -46.67
C THR A 55 12.89 -11.80 -45.68
N VAL A 56 11.79 -12.41 -45.29
CA VAL A 56 10.94 -11.92 -44.21
C VAL A 56 11.38 -12.64 -42.96
N GLY A 57 12.10 -11.93 -42.09
CA GLY A 57 12.42 -12.41 -40.77
C GLY A 57 11.16 -12.34 -39.91
N GLY A 58 10.79 -13.48 -39.33
CA GLY A 58 9.89 -13.49 -38.18
C GLY A 58 10.64 -12.98 -36.93
N VAL A 59 9.94 -12.76 -35.85
CA VAL A 59 10.56 -12.66 -34.53
C VAL A 59 11.04 -14.06 -34.20
N VAL A 60 12.33 -14.32 -34.31
CA VAL A 60 12.91 -15.63 -33.99
C VAL A 60 13.39 -15.56 -32.55
N GLU A 61 12.70 -16.25 -31.65
CA GLU A 61 13.15 -16.46 -30.30
C GLU A 61 14.18 -17.59 -30.30
N PHE A 62 15.43 -17.29 -29.97
CA PHE A 62 16.47 -18.30 -29.77
C PHE A 62 16.53 -18.69 -28.30
N VAL A 63 15.91 -19.78 -27.90
CA VAL A 63 16.15 -20.42 -26.62
C VAL A 63 17.39 -21.30 -26.74
N MET A 64 18.51 -20.85 -26.19
CA MET A 64 19.77 -21.61 -26.21
C MET A 64 20.16 -21.99 -24.78
N ASP A 65 20.72 -23.20 -24.65
CA ASP A 65 21.36 -23.66 -23.42
C ASP A 65 22.64 -22.88 -23.16
N ASP A 66 23.02 -22.69 -21.90
CA ASP A 66 24.15 -21.84 -21.43
C ASP A 66 25.51 -22.11 -22.07
N ASN A 67 25.63 -23.21 -22.84
CA ASN A 67 26.88 -23.63 -23.48
C ASN A 67 26.99 -23.26 -24.96
N TYR A 68 26.00 -22.59 -25.54
CA TYR A 68 26.01 -22.24 -26.96
C TYR A 68 26.08 -20.74 -27.18
N ALA A 69 27.00 -20.29 -28.01
CA ALA A 69 27.12 -18.91 -28.45
C ALA A 69 26.67 -18.78 -29.90
N PHE A 70 25.81 -17.81 -30.20
CA PHE A 70 25.44 -17.47 -31.56
C PHE A 70 26.50 -16.59 -32.22
N SER A 71 27.06 -17.01 -33.31
CA SER A 71 27.99 -16.21 -34.09
C SER A 71 27.39 -15.88 -35.44
N SER A 72 27.04 -14.61 -35.70
CA SER A 72 26.67 -14.17 -37.04
C SER A 72 27.91 -13.69 -37.78
N GLY A 73 28.24 -14.38 -38.88
CA GLY A 73 29.20 -13.84 -39.84
C GLY A 73 28.61 -12.65 -40.57
N THR A 74 29.12 -11.48 -40.28
CA THR A 74 28.89 -10.21 -41.00
C THR A 74 27.47 -9.88 -41.46
N THR A 75 26.63 -9.51 -40.58
CA THR A 75 25.69 -8.37 -40.67
C THR A 75 24.80 -8.30 -39.44
N THR A 76 24.83 -7.15 -38.84
CA THR A 76 23.99 -6.56 -37.81
C THR A 76 22.56 -7.13 -37.75
N VAL A 77 22.28 -8.19 -37.04
CA VAL A 77 20.89 -8.59 -36.76
C VAL A 77 20.68 -9.09 -35.32
N VAL A 78 21.71 -9.34 -34.58
CA VAL A 78 21.50 -9.76 -33.18
C VAL A 78 22.46 -8.98 -32.30
N GLY A 79 21.97 -8.08 -31.49
CA GLY A 79 22.70 -7.58 -30.35
C GLY A 79 23.03 -8.77 -29.47
N SER A 80 24.30 -9.18 -29.46
CA SER A 80 24.79 -10.25 -28.61
C SER A 80 24.70 -9.80 -27.17
N THR A 81 23.80 -10.37 -26.41
CA THR A 81 23.95 -10.44 -24.96
C THR A 81 23.66 -11.86 -24.51
N VAL A 82 24.75 -12.56 -24.20
CA VAL A 82 24.69 -13.81 -23.47
C VAL A 82 24.11 -13.51 -22.08
N GLY A 83 22.95 -14.03 -21.81
CA GLY A 83 22.29 -13.91 -20.51
C GLY A 83 20.79 -13.76 -20.65
N GLN A 84 20.04 -14.59 -19.99
CA GLN A 84 18.57 -14.66 -19.89
C GLN A 84 17.80 -14.22 -21.15
N PRO A 85 16.97 -15.03 -21.72
CA PRO A 85 16.21 -14.69 -22.93
C PRO A 85 15.39 -13.41 -22.66
N PHE A 86 15.58 -12.43 -23.53
CA PHE A 86 14.68 -11.28 -23.52
C PHE A 86 13.34 -11.72 -24.10
N ILE A 87 12.27 -11.38 -23.41
CA ILE A 87 10.94 -11.63 -23.91
C ILE A 87 10.60 -10.49 -24.87
N THR A 88 10.48 -10.82 -26.14
CA THR A 88 10.14 -9.87 -27.21
C THR A 88 8.68 -9.95 -27.63
N ASN A 89 7.96 -10.98 -27.16
CA ASN A 89 6.54 -11.11 -27.39
C ASN A 89 5.75 -10.06 -26.64
N ALA A 90 4.63 -9.62 -27.21
CA ALA A 90 3.72 -8.76 -26.48
C ALA A 90 3.27 -9.45 -25.17
N PHE A 91 3.28 -8.70 -24.08
CA PHE A 91 2.87 -9.23 -22.79
C PHE A 91 1.42 -9.73 -22.86
N GLU A 92 1.21 -10.96 -22.44
CA GLU A 92 -0.10 -11.61 -22.31
C GLU A 92 -0.16 -12.37 -20.98
N PRO A 93 -0.96 -11.93 -20.00
CA PRO A 93 -0.99 -12.51 -18.64
C PRO A 93 -1.34 -14.00 -18.61
N ALA A 94 -2.11 -14.46 -19.61
CA ALA A 94 -2.50 -15.88 -19.72
C ALA A 94 -1.37 -16.77 -20.25
N ASP A 95 -0.34 -16.19 -20.87
CA ASP A 95 0.81 -16.91 -21.42
C ASP A 95 2.07 -16.69 -20.59
N ALA A 96 2.45 -17.71 -19.82
CA ALA A 96 3.64 -17.67 -18.98
C ALA A 96 4.96 -17.49 -19.76
N GLY A 97 4.95 -17.69 -21.09
CA GLY A 97 6.11 -17.41 -21.96
C GLY A 97 6.33 -15.92 -22.23
N THR A 98 5.43 -15.04 -21.82
CA THR A 98 5.50 -13.60 -22.09
C THR A 98 6.01 -12.75 -20.92
N TYR A 99 6.32 -13.37 -19.79
CA TYR A 99 6.90 -12.70 -18.62
C TYR A 99 7.89 -13.60 -17.89
N ASN A 100 8.83 -13.02 -17.18
CA ASN A 100 9.85 -13.76 -16.45
C ASN A 100 9.40 -14.15 -15.03
N HIS A 101 8.72 -13.21 -14.35
CA HIS A 101 8.28 -13.41 -12.97
C HIS A 101 6.91 -12.78 -12.74
N SER A 102 6.16 -13.35 -11.82
CA SER A 102 4.89 -12.77 -11.36
C SER A 102 4.73 -12.93 -9.85
N THR A 103 4.00 -12.01 -9.27
CA THR A 103 3.56 -12.08 -7.87
C THR A 103 2.17 -11.52 -7.73
N SER A 104 1.46 -11.93 -6.69
CA SER A 104 0.11 -11.45 -6.43
C SER A 104 -0.08 -11.11 -4.95
N THR A 105 -0.93 -10.13 -4.69
CA THR A 105 -1.35 -9.75 -3.34
C THR A 105 -2.81 -9.36 -3.30
N LYS A 106 -3.39 -9.42 -2.11
CA LYS A 106 -4.74 -8.90 -1.89
C LYS A 106 -4.67 -7.42 -1.56
N ILE A 107 -5.51 -6.64 -2.22
CA ILE A 107 -5.79 -5.26 -1.90
C ILE A 107 -7.27 -5.10 -1.56
N PHE A 108 -7.66 -3.97 -0.99
CA PHE A 108 -9.04 -3.71 -0.58
C PHE A 108 -9.52 -2.39 -1.17
N ASP A 109 -10.78 -2.39 -1.60
CA ASP A 109 -11.46 -1.18 -2.05
C ASP A 109 -12.00 -0.33 -0.86
N SER A 110 -12.61 0.80 -1.15
CA SER A 110 -13.18 1.69 -0.12
C SER A 110 -14.36 1.10 0.64
N LEU A 111 -14.99 0.04 0.13
CA LEU A 111 -16.04 -0.72 0.79
C LEU A 111 -15.49 -1.90 1.60
N GLY A 112 -14.18 -2.19 1.48
CA GLY A 112 -13.51 -3.30 2.16
C GLY A 112 -13.67 -4.65 1.46
N ASN A 113 -14.07 -4.68 0.19
CA ASN A 113 -14.02 -5.89 -0.61
C ASN A 113 -12.58 -6.19 -1.02
N SER A 114 -12.24 -7.47 -1.08
CA SER A 114 -10.89 -7.88 -1.46
C SER A 114 -10.78 -8.08 -2.96
N HIS A 115 -9.69 -7.58 -3.53
CA HIS A 115 -9.32 -7.71 -4.94
C HIS A 115 -7.92 -8.30 -5.03
N VAL A 116 -7.57 -8.91 -6.16
CA VAL A 116 -6.25 -9.50 -6.39
C VAL A 116 -5.44 -8.61 -7.31
N LEU A 117 -4.39 -8.01 -6.76
CA LEU A 117 -3.37 -7.28 -7.51
C LEU A 117 -2.32 -8.26 -8.01
N ASN A 118 -2.12 -8.33 -9.32
CA ASN A 118 -1.08 -9.12 -9.97
C ASN A 118 -0.02 -8.19 -10.54
N LEU A 119 1.23 -8.49 -10.26
CA LEU A 119 2.40 -7.81 -10.79
C LEU A 119 3.19 -8.80 -11.65
N TYR A 120 3.48 -8.44 -12.88
CA TYR A 120 4.26 -9.23 -13.82
C TYR A 120 5.52 -8.48 -14.20
N PHE A 121 6.65 -9.16 -14.22
CA PHE A 121 7.94 -8.57 -14.53
C PHE A 121 8.49 -9.19 -15.81
N VAL A 122 8.75 -8.33 -16.79
CA VAL A 122 9.28 -8.68 -18.10
C VAL A 122 10.64 -8.03 -18.28
N LYS A 123 11.69 -8.83 -18.42
CA LYS A 123 13.03 -8.31 -18.64
C LYS A 123 13.13 -7.74 -20.06
N GLN A 124 13.54 -6.49 -20.17
CA GLN A 124 13.67 -5.80 -21.43
C GLN A 124 15.09 -5.89 -21.98
N ALA A 125 15.19 -5.91 -23.32
CA ALA A 125 16.46 -5.71 -23.99
C ALA A 125 16.97 -4.30 -23.66
N GLN A 126 18.23 -4.19 -23.28
CA GLN A 126 18.81 -2.93 -22.87
C GLN A 126 18.81 -1.93 -24.03
N PRO A 127 18.18 -0.75 -23.90
CA PRO A 127 18.24 0.29 -24.90
C PRO A 127 19.69 0.76 -25.08
N SER A 128 20.10 1.07 -26.31
CA SER A 128 21.47 1.51 -26.63
C SER A 128 21.89 2.83 -25.97
N ASN A 129 20.94 3.56 -25.40
CA ASN A 129 21.16 4.84 -24.70
C ASN A 129 21.29 4.70 -23.18
N VAL A 130 21.15 3.51 -22.63
CA VAL A 130 21.32 3.23 -21.21
C VAL A 130 22.73 2.67 -20.96
N ALA A 131 23.34 3.01 -19.81
CA ALA A 131 24.65 2.49 -19.46
C ALA A 131 24.62 0.96 -19.44
N GLN A 132 25.65 0.31 -20.01
CA GLN A 132 25.73 -1.15 -20.15
C GLN A 132 25.71 -1.92 -18.82
N GLU A 133 25.86 -1.23 -17.70
CA GLU A 133 25.87 -1.78 -16.35
C GLU A 133 24.48 -1.77 -15.69
N GLN A 134 23.42 -1.40 -16.42
CA GLN A 134 22.06 -1.34 -15.89
C GLN A 134 21.20 -2.47 -16.47
N SER A 135 20.22 -2.92 -15.70
CA SER A 135 19.23 -3.90 -16.14
C SER A 135 17.85 -3.27 -16.12
N THR A 136 17.15 -3.32 -17.25
CA THR A 136 15.82 -2.72 -17.40
C THR A 136 14.75 -3.81 -17.43
N TRP A 137 13.72 -3.61 -16.64
CA TRP A 137 12.53 -4.44 -16.58
C TRP A 137 11.30 -3.60 -16.85
N GLN A 138 10.29 -4.24 -17.34
CA GLN A 138 8.97 -3.68 -17.49
C GLN A 138 8.03 -4.42 -16.52
N MET A 139 7.40 -3.67 -15.64
CA MET A 139 6.40 -4.21 -14.72
C MET A 139 5.01 -3.91 -15.26
N HIS A 140 4.17 -4.94 -15.37
CA HIS A 140 2.77 -4.83 -15.75
C HIS A 140 1.90 -5.11 -14.55
N VAL A 141 0.82 -4.34 -14.42
CA VAL A 141 -0.09 -4.42 -13.27
C VAL A 141 -1.49 -4.75 -13.75
N GLN A 142 -2.12 -5.71 -13.06
CA GLN A 142 -3.52 -6.06 -13.26
C GLN A 142 -4.22 -6.22 -11.91
N ILE A 143 -5.50 -5.89 -11.86
CA ILE A 143 -6.37 -6.15 -10.70
C ILE A 143 -7.58 -6.94 -11.17
N ASP A 144 -7.79 -8.11 -10.56
CA ASP A 144 -8.85 -9.07 -10.92
C ASP A 144 -8.89 -9.43 -12.41
N GLY A 145 -7.71 -9.45 -13.05
CA GLY A 145 -7.58 -9.73 -14.47
C GLY A 145 -7.88 -8.54 -15.39
N PHE A 146 -8.26 -7.39 -14.84
CA PHE A 146 -8.43 -6.16 -15.60
C PHE A 146 -7.13 -5.35 -15.62
N GLU A 147 -6.88 -4.73 -16.76
CA GLU A 147 -5.77 -3.82 -16.90
C GLU A 147 -6.06 -2.51 -16.17
N VAL A 148 -5.07 -2.02 -15.47
CA VAL A 148 -5.13 -0.78 -14.71
C VAL A 148 -3.89 0.05 -15.02
N GLY A 149 -3.98 1.35 -14.88
CA GLY A 149 -2.86 2.25 -15.11
C GLY A 149 -3.31 3.67 -15.35
N ASP A 150 -2.33 4.54 -15.47
CA ASP A 150 -2.58 5.93 -15.80
C ASP A 150 -2.73 6.08 -17.33
N PRO A 151 -3.91 6.44 -17.86
CA PRO A 151 -4.07 6.63 -19.28
C PRO A 151 -3.27 7.87 -19.70
N LEU A 152 -2.44 7.73 -20.73
CA LEU A 152 -1.85 8.88 -21.40
C LEU A 152 -2.97 9.79 -21.95
N ILE A 153 -2.77 11.11 -21.87
CA ILE A 153 -3.75 12.10 -22.34
C ILE A 153 -4.22 11.76 -23.76
N GLY A 154 -5.54 11.61 -23.93
CA GLY A 154 -6.17 11.40 -25.24
C GLY A 154 -6.09 9.97 -25.78
N THR A 155 -5.68 9.00 -24.97
CA THR A 155 -5.73 7.57 -25.30
C THR A 155 -6.70 6.84 -24.37
N ASP A 156 -7.25 5.70 -24.85
CA ASP A 156 -7.93 4.76 -23.98
C ASP A 156 -6.97 4.25 -22.89
N ALA A 157 -7.52 3.81 -21.75
CA ALA A 157 -6.73 3.24 -20.68
C ALA A 157 -5.79 2.15 -21.23
N SER A 158 -4.50 2.46 -21.26
CA SER A 158 -3.48 1.50 -21.66
C SER A 158 -3.12 0.59 -20.47
N ARG A 159 -2.51 -0.55 -20.77
CA ARG A 159 -1.94 -1.43 -19.74
C ARG A 159 -1.05 -0.62 -18.82
N ALA A 160 -1.25 -0.73 -17.51
CA ALA A 160 -0.31 -0.18 -16.55
C ALA A 160 1.06 -0.82 -16.75
N THR A 161 1.99 -0.04 -17.23
CA THR A 161 3.32 -0.49 -17.59
C THR A 161 4.33 0.48 -17.02
N PHE A 162 5.20 0.00 -16.16
CA PHE A 162 6.18 0.81 -15.44
C PHE A 162 7.59 0.28 -15.71
N ASN A 163 8.53 1.19 -15.96
CA ASN A 163 9.93 0.83 -16.12
C ASN A 163 10.58 0.68 -14.75
N VAL A 164 11.28 -0.43 -14.54
CA VAL A 164 12.04 -0.74 -13.33
C VAL A 164 13.48 -0.96 -13.73
N VAL A 165 14.39 -0.13 -13.25
CA VAL A 165 15.79 -0.12 -13.64
C VAL A 165 16.67 -0.43 -12.44
N PHE A 166 17.55 -1.43 -12.61
CA PHE A 166 18.54 -1.79 -11.59
C PHE A 166 19.94 -1.36 -12.02
N ASN A 167 20.73 -0.90 -11.07
CA ASN A 167 22.15 -0.60 -11.24
C ASN A 167 22.96 -1.90 -11.34
N GLY A 168 24.21 -1.80 -11.79
CA GLY A 168 25.12 -2.94 -11.90
C GLY A 168 25.46 -3.63 -10.57
N ASP A 169 25.21 -2.98 -9.44
CA ASP A 169 25.36 -3.53 -8.09
C ASP A 169 24.10 -4.27 -7.59
N GLY A 170 23.04 -4.31 -8.41
CA GLY A 170 21.78 -4.96 -8.09
C GLY A 170 20.79 -4.12 -7.28
N THR A 171 21.10 -2.87 -6.97
CA THR A 171 20.18 -1.93 -6.31
C THR A 171 19.23 -1.27 -7.31
N LEU A 172 18.04 -0.89 -6.86
CA LEU A 172 17.09 -0.16 -7.69
C LEU A 172 17.60 1.26 -8.00
N ASN A 173 17.51 1.66 -9.27
CA ASN A 173 17.81 3.03 -9.69
C ASN A 173 16.54 3.89 -9.61
N GLN A 174 16.37 4.59 -8.51
CA GLN A 174 15.18 5.42 -8.24
C GLN A 174 14.98 6.58 -9.25
N THR A 175 16.02 7.01 -9.94
CA THR A 175 15.91 8.13 -10.90
C THR A 175 15.37 7.69 -12.26
N LEU A 176 15.61 6.42 -12.64
CA LEU A 176 15.21 5.85 -13.93
C LEU A 176 14.03 4.88 -13.80
N THR A 177 13.64 4.53 -12.58
CA THR A 177 12.46 3.72 -12.29
C THR A 177 11.26 4.62 -12.16
N ASP A 178 10.15 4.23 -12.78
CA ASP A 178 8.90 4.97 -12.72
C ASP A 178 8.24 4.80 -11.33
N ASP A 179 7.59 5.86 -10.85
CA ASP A 179 6.70 5.76 -9.70
C ASP A 179 5.47 4.92 -10.09
N VAL A 180 5.17 3.91 -9.28
CA VAL A 180 4.07 2.97 -9.59
C VAL A 180 2.77 3.49 -9.00
N LEU A 181 2.17 4.46 -9.68
CA LEU A 181 0.86 5.01 -9.34
C LEU A 181 -0.23 4.30 -10.15
N ILE A 182 -1.19 3.73 -9.46
CA ILE A 182 -2.39 3.15 -10.07
C ILE A 182 -3.51 4.17 -9.96
N SER A 183 -3.90 4.76 -11.08
CA SER A 183 -4.86 5.88 -11.14
C SER A 183 -6.12 5.58 -11.96
N ASN A 184 -6.23 4.39 -12.53
CA ASN A 184 -7.36 4.00 -13.39
C ASN A 184 -8.03 2.69 -12.94
N TRP A 185 -7.98 2.38 -11.66
CA TRP A 185 -8.63 1.20 -11.13
C TRP A 185 -10.07 1.47 -10.73
N ILE A 186 -11.01 0.80 -11.39
CA ILE A 186 -12.43 0.78 -11.04
C ILE A 186 -12.72 -0.53 -10.31
N PRO A 187 -12.99 -0.51 -8.99
CA PRO A 187 -13.36 -1.70 -8.24
C PRO A 187 -14.64 -2.33 -8.80
N ARG A 188 -14.62 -3.65 -9.03
CA ARG A 188 -15.69 -4.40 -9.68
C ARG A 188 -16.18 -5.53 -8.80
N ASP A 189 -17.43 -5.97 -9.04
CA ASP A 189 -18.01 -7.17 -8.46
C ASP A 189 -17.58 -8.43 -9.26
N GLU A 190 -18.03 -9.61 -8.83
CA GLU A 190 -17.75 -10.90 -9.50
C GLU A 190 -18.32 -10.96 -10.93
N ASP A 191 -19.33 -10.16 -11.26
CA ASP A 191 -19.91 -10.06 -12.59
C ASP A 191 -19.18 -9.05 -13.49
N GLY A 192 -18.15 -8.36 -12.97
CA GLY A 192 -17.35 -7.37 -13.68
C GLY A 192 -17.96 -5.96 -13.74
N ASN A 193 -19.06 -5.70 -13.03
CA ASN A 193 -19.64 -4.37 -12.93
C ASN A 193 -19.03 -3.57 -11.80
N PRO A 194 -18.97 -2.22 -11.89
CA PRO A 194 -18.55 -1.38 -10.78
C PRO A 194 -19.36 -1.69 -9.51
N ASN A 195 -18.66 -1.98 -8.40
CA ASN A 195 -19.28 -2.45 -7.15
C ASN A 195 -19.78 -1.31 -6.25
N GLY A 196 -19.68 -0.04 -6.69
CA GLY A 196 -20.09 1.13 -5.93
C GLY A 196 -19.03 1.68 -4.98
N ALA A 197 -17.82 1.12 -4.97
CA ALA A 197 -16.69 1.71 -4.26
C ALA A 197 -16.24 3.03 -4.91
N THR A 198 -15.39 3.77 -4.21
CA THR A 198 -14.83 5.03 -4.69
C THR A 198 -14.14 4.83 -6.04
N LEU A 199 -14.42 5.71 -6.98
CA LEU A 199 -13.87 5.66 -8.34
C LEU A 199 -12.47 6.27 -8.42
N PRO A 200 -11.69 5.96 -9.46
CA PRO A 200 -10.39 6.59 -9.67
C PRO A 200 -10.54 8.06 -10.02
N LEU A 201 -9.58 8.85 -9.62
CA LEU A 201 -9.33 10.16 -10.20
C LEU A 201 -8.29 9.96 -11.30
N ASN A 202 -8.69 10.20 -12.54
CA ASN A 202 -7.75 10.23 -13.65
C ASN A 202 -6.83 11.44 -13.45
N LEU A 203 -5.65 11.16 -12.94
CA LEU A 203 -4.61 12.16 -12.82
C LEU A 203 -3.86 12.20 -14.15
N VAL A 204 -3.93 13.32 -14.79
CA VAL A 204 -3.22 13.59 -16.04
C VAL A 204 -1.72 13.66 -15.75
N ASP A 205 -0.88 13.05 -16.59
CA ASP A 205 0.59 13.04 -16.46
C ASP A 205 1.16 12.33 -15.22
N GLY A 206 0.74 11.09 -14.97
CA GLY A 206 1.31 10.24 -13.89
C GLY A 206 0.84 10.60 -12.49
N GLY A 207 -0.09 11.54 -12.37
CA GLY A 207 -0.72 11.89 -11.12
C GLY A 207 0.14 12.68 -10.16
N ALA A 208 -0.47 13.17 -9.10
CA ALA A 208 0.23 13.85 -8.01
C ALA A 208 0.45 12.88 -6.85
N LEU A 209 1.70 12.57 -6.55
CA LEU A 209 2.11 11.96 -5.29
C LEU A 209 2.43 13.08 -4.27
N PRO A 210 2.19 12.87 -2.99
CA PRO A 210 1.62 11.68 -2.36
C PRO A 210 0.09 11.58 -2.49
N ILE A 211 -0.42 10.36 -2.39
CA ILE A 211 -1.86 10.11 -2.31
C ILE A 211 -2.43 10.78 -1.05
N PRO A 212 -3.57 11.51 -1.12
CA PRO A 212 -4.19 12.11 0.05
C PRO A 212 -4.54 11.09 1.14
N VAL A 213 -4.41 11.50 2.39
CA VAL A 213 -4.82 10.68 3.54
C VAL A 213 -5.90 11.43 4.34
N PRO A 214 -7.13 10.90 4.44
CA PRO A 214 -7.62 9.63 3.88
C PRO A 214 -7.72 9.64 2.35
N PRO A 215 -7.65 8.49 1.68
CA PRO A 215 -7.79 8.41 0.24
C PRO A 215 -9.17 8.92 -0.23
N GLU A 216 -9.17 9.81 -1.21
CA GLU A 216 -10.40 10.38 -1.81
C GLU A 216 -10.83 9.66 -3.09
N SER A 217 -10.02 8.70 -3.55
CA SER A 217 -10.23 7.95 -4.78
C SER A 217 -9.75 6.51 -4.61
N SER A 218 -9.94 5.66 -5.63
CA SER A 218 -9.35 4.32 -5.69
C SER A 218 -7.87 4.32 -6.10
N ASN A 219 -7.27 5.48 -6.33
CA ASN A 219 -5.86 5.59 -6.68
C ASN A 219 -4.98 5.15 -5.49
N PHE A 220 -3.91 4.44 -5.81
CA PHE A 220 -2.92 4.03 -4.81
C PHE A 220 -1.55 3.87 -5.44
N GLU A 221 -0.54 3.92 -4.60
CA GLU A 221 0.86 3.74 -4.97
C GLU A 221 1.35 2.36 -4.54
N VAL A 222 2.16 1.74 -5.38
CA VAL A 222 2.90 0.51 -5.04
C VAL A 222 4.36 0.89 -4.82
N ASP A 223 4.79 0.89 -3.57
CA ASP A 223 6.20 1.16 -3.23
C ASP A 223 7.07 -0.05 -3.58
N ILE A 224 7.91 0.14 -4.57
CA ILE A 224 8.88 -0.85 -5.05
C ILE A 224 10.33 -0.47 -4.70
N SER A 225 10.55 0.54 -3.86
CA SER A 225 11.86 1.10 -3.55
C SER A 225 12.85 0.10 -2.95
N THR A 226 12.36 -0.99 -2.36
CA THR A 226 13.16 -2.05 -1.73
C THR A 226 13.51 -3.21 -2.66
N LEU A 227 13.08 -3.17 -3.93
CA LEU A 227 13.41 -4.21 -4.89
C LEU A 227 14.92 -4.26 -5.15
N THR A 228 15.42 -5.48 -5.29
CA THR A 228 16.82 -5.74 -5.63
C THR A 228 16.90 -6.84 -6.68
N GLN A 229 17.95 -6.81 -7.50
CA GLN A 229 18.22 -7.82 -8.50
C GLN A 229 19.59 -8.44 -8.26
N TYR A 230 19.61 -9.69 -7.79
CA TYR A 230 20.83 -10.49 -7.61
C TYR A 230 20.71 -11.81 -8.38
N GLY A 231 21.78 -12.57 -8.44
CA GLY A 231 21.80 -13.88 -9.11
C GLY A 231 21.04 -15.00 -8.39
N SER A 232 20.18 -14.69 -7.45
CA SER A 232 19.31 -15.63 -6.74
C SER A 232 17.97 -15.79 -7.46
N PRO A 233 17.26 -16.92 -7.28
CA PRO A 233 15.90 -17.07 -7.79
C PRO A 233 14.98 -15.97 -7.28
N PHE A 234 13.97 -15.62 -8.10
CA PHE A 234 12.94 -14.66 -7.72
C PHE A 234 12.22 -15.10 -6.44
N ALA A 235 12.12 -14.21 -5.48
CA ALA A 235 11.39 -14.41 -4.24
C ALA A 235 10.83 -13.09 -3.74
N VAL A 236 9.62 -13.11 -3.19
CA VAL A 236 9.03 -11.99 -2.46
C VAL A 236 9.24 -12.27 -0.98
N ASN A 237 10.15 -11.54 -0.35
CA ASN A 237 10.54 -11.73 1.04
C ASN A 237 9.67 -10.90 2.01
N ASP A 238 9.21 -9.75 1.56
CA ASP A 238 8.34 -8.87 2.33
C ASP A 238 7.28 -8.28 1.42
N LEU A 239 6.05 -8.29 1.91
CA LEU A 239 4.89 -7.72 1.23
C LEU A 239 3.96 -7.14 2.28
N ALA A 240 3.86 -5.84 2.32
CA ALA A 240 2.97 -5.13 3.23
C ALA A 240 1.87 -4.41 2.45
N GLN A 241 0.68 -4.39 3.01
CA GLN A 241 -0.44 -3.61 2.48
C GLN A 241 -1.20 -2.97 3.64
N ASN A 242 -1.74 -1.80 3.44
CA ASN A 242 -2.41 -1.00 4.47
C ASN A 242 -3.96 -1.04 4.37
N GLY A 243 -4.50 -1.73 3.38
CA GLY A 243 -5.93 -1.93 3.22
C GLY A 243 -6.48 -2.98 4.21
N TYR A 244 -7.77 -2.92 4.48
CA TYR A 244 -8.46 -3.88 5.36
C TYR A 244 -9.93 -4.02 4.98
N THR A 245 -10.51 -5.15 5.35
CA THR A 245 -11.95 -5.37 5.21
C THR A 245 -12.74 -4.48 6.17
N THR A 246 -14.01 -4.25 5.87
CA THR A 246 -14.91 -3.55 6.79
C THR A 246 -14.97 -4.25 8.14
N GLY A 247 -14.86 -3.46 9.21
CA GLY A 247 -14.88 -3.93 10.58
C GLY A 247 -16.04 -3.34 11.38
N ARG A 248 -16.69 -4.19 12.19
CA ARG A 248 -17.66 -3.73 13.19
C ARG A 248 -16.93 -3.45 14.49
N LEU A 249 -17.30 -2.37 15.19
CA LEU A 249 -16.79 -2.09 16.53
C LEU A 249 -17.13 -3.26 17.48
N VAL A 250 -16.10 -3.86 18.06
CA VAL A 250 -16.20 -4.97 19.02
C VAL A 250 -16.12 -4.48 20.45
N GLY A 251 -15.30 -3.46 20.70
CA GLY A 251 -15.12 -2.92 22.05
C GLY A 251 -14.19 -1.72 22.08
N LEU A 252 -14.17 -1.09 23.25
CA LEU A 252 -13.25 -0.01 23.58
C LEU A 252 -12.23 -0.55 24.59
N ASP A 253 -11.00 -0.11 24.46
CA ASP A 253 -9.91 -0.40 25.39
C ASP A 253 -9.24 0.91 25.79
N VAL A 254 -8.74 0.99 27.01
CA VAL A 254 -8.01 2.17 27.50
C VAL A 254 -6.69 1.69 28.08
N ASP A 255 -5.60 2.20 27.55
CA ASP A 255 -4.28 1.84 28.03
C ASP A 255 -3.85 2.63 29.27
N GLY A 256 -2.70 2.27 29.86
CA GLY A 256 -2.17 2.94 31.04
C GLY A 256 -1.77 4.42 30.82
N SER A 257 -1.57 4.83 29.57
CA SER A 257 -1.33 6.24 29.18
C SER A 257 -2.62 7.01 28.95
N GLY A 258 -3.77 6.37 29.13
CA GLY A 258 -5.09 6.97 28.96
C GLY A 258 -5.56 7.06 27.52
N VAL A 259 -4.87 6.45 26.56
CA VAL A 259 -5.30 6.42 25.17
C VAL A 259 -6.50 5.46 25.02
N ILE A 260 -7.57 5.96 24.44
CA ILE A 260 -8.80 5.21 24.17
C ILE A 260 -8.69 4.62 22.78
N LEU A 261 -8.67 3.30 22.71
CA LEU A 261 -8.58 2.51 21.48
C LEU A 261 -9.92 1.85 21.18
N SER A 262 -10.42 2.04 19.97
CA SER A 262 -11.52 1.23 19.44
C SER A 262 -10.95 0.01 18.74
N ARG A 263 -11.48 -1.18 19.06
CA ARG A 263 -11.13 -2.45 18.39
C ARG A 263 -12.26 -2.87 17.47
N PHE A 264 -11.89 -3.23 16.24
CA PHE A 264 -12.81 -3.67 15.22
C PHE A 264 -12.69 -5.18 14.94
N SER A 265 -13.75 -5.77 14.40
CA SER A 265 -13.81 -7.21 14.10
C SER A 265 -12.82 -7.66 13.01
N ASN A 266 -12.28 -6.73 12.24
CA ASN A 266 -11.25 -6.97 11.23
C ASN A 266 -9.81 -6.93 11.79
N GLY A 267 -9.67 -6.82 13.13
CA GLY A 267 -8.37 -6.74 13.80
C GLY A 267 -7.76 -5.33 13.85
N GLN A 268 -8.39 -4.35 13.21
CA GLN A 268 -7.92 -2.96 13.25
C GLN A 268 -8.20 -2.31 14.61
N THR A 269 -7.32 -1.40 15.00
CA THR A 269 -7.49 -0.54 16.17
C THR A 269 -7.36 0.91 15.75
N GLN A 270 -8.25 1.75 16.27
CA GLN A 270 -8.24 3.18 16.00
C GLN A 270 -8.21 3.97 17.31
N VAL A 271 -7.32 4.95 17.40
CA VAL A 271 -7.29 5.90 18.51
C VAL A 271 -8.47 6.84 18.41
N LEU A 272 -9.32 6.88 19.43
CA LEU A 272 -10.45 7.81 19.53
C LEU A 272 -10.09 9.09 20.25
N GLY A 273 -9.18 9.02 21.22
CA GLY A 273 -8.78 10.16 22.04
C GLY A 273 -7.94 9.72 23.22
N GLN A 274 -7.66 10.64 24.11
CA GLN A 274 -6.88 10.39 25.32
C GLN A 274 -7.56 11.03 26.53
N VAL A 275 -7.59 10.30 27.64
CA VAL A 275 -8.07 10.82 28.93
C VAL A 275 -7.04 11.80 29.48
N ALA A 276 -7.48 13.00 29.86
CA ALA A 276 -6.64 13.95 30.55
C ALA A 276 -6.76 13.79 32.06
N LEU A 277 -5.64 13.87 32.75
CA LEU A 277 -5.59 13.96 34.22
C LEU A 277 -5.27 15.38 34.66
N ALA A 278 -5.86 15.78 35.77
CA ALA A 278 -5.58 17.07 36.41
C ALA A 278 -4.94 16.86 37.79
N ASN A 279 -3.89 17.59 38.06
CA ASN A 279 -3.28 17.63 39.39
C ASN A 279 -3.37 19.05 39.94
N PHE A 280 -3.56 19.17 41.24
CA PHE A 280 -3.69 20.43 41.95
C PHE A 280 -2.58 20.61 42.97
N GLY A 281 -2.15 21.81 43.20
CA GLY A 281 -1.10 22.13 44.17
C GLY A 281 -1.48 21.73 45.58
N ASP A 282 -2.73 21.99 45.97
CA ASP A 282 -3.33 21.57 47.24
C ASP A 282 -4.64 20.82 46.97
N LYS A 283 -4.64 19.50 47.13
CA LYS A 283 -5.82 18.66 46.94
C LYS A 283 -6.88 18.84 48.02
N GLU A 284 -6.48 19.21 49.22
CA GLU A 284 -7.40 19.44 50.33
C GLU A 284 -8.17 20.77 50.18
N GLY A 285 -7.63 21.66 49.37
CA GLY A 285 -8.29 22.92 49.01
C GLY A 285 -9.43 22.77 48.00
N LEU A 286 -9.65 21.57 47.40
CA LEU A 286 -10.76 21.33 46.48
C LEU A 286 -12.12 21.35 47.22
N ALA A 287 -13.13 21.95 46.59
CA ALA A 287 -14.50 21.94 47.15
C ALA A 287 -15.32 20.78 46.53
N PRO A 288 -15.96 19.94 47.38
CA PRO A 288 -16.85 18.88 46.86
C PRO A 288 -18.17 19.47 46.38
N VAL A 289 -18.62 19.02 45.19
CA VAL A 289 -19.88 19.44 44.56
C VAL A 289 -20.97 18.35 44.61
N GLY A 290 -20.62 17.17 45.12
CA GLY A 290 -21.46 15.98 45.15
C GLY A 290 -21.07 14.94 44.10
N GLU A 291 -21.62 13.74 44.18
CA GLU A 291 -21.38 12.61 43.25
C GLU A 291 -19.88 12.28 43.03
N SER A 292 -19.06 12.47 44.06
CA SER A 292 -17.58 12.31 43.98
C SER A 292 -16.89 13.27 42.99
N VAL A 293 -17.51 14.42 42.72
CA VAL A 293 -16.98 15.48 41.85
C VAL A 293 -16.46 16.62 42.70
N TRP A 294 -15.35 17.18 42.27
CA TRP A 294 -14.66 18.27 42.97
C TRP A 294 -14.44 19.45 42.02
N VAL A 295 -14.44 20.65 42.56
CA VAL A 295 -14.19 21.87 41.82
C VAL A 295 -12.97 22.60 42.42
N GLU A 296 -12.21 23.23 41.55
CA GLU A 296 -11.09 24.04 41.97
C GLU A 296 -11.52 25.26 42.78
N THR A 297 -10.69 25.67 43.74
CA THR A 297 -10.85 26.86 44.55
C THR A 297 -9.56 27.68 44.55
N PHE A 298 -9.61 28.87 45.09
CA PHE A 298 -8.39 29.67 45.28
C PHE A 298 -7.35 28.97 46.17
N ALA A 299 -7.76 28.13 47.11
CA ALA A 299 -6.87 27.37 47.98
C ALA A 299 -6.22 26.16 47.26
N SER A 300 -6.94 25.52 46.32
CA SER A 300 -6.38 24.39 45.56
C SER A 300 -5.33 24.80 44.52
N GLY A 301 -5.36 26.05 44.11
CA GLY A 301 -4.60 26.54 42.95
C GLY A 301 -5.18 26.03 41.62
N ASP A 302 -4.56 26.48 40.52
CA ASP A 302 -4.97 26.12 39.16
C ASP A 302 -4.68 24.65 38.84
N ALA A 303 -5.53 24.04 38.00
CA ALA A 303 -5.36 22.67 37.55
C ALA A 303 -4.18 22.53 36.58
N VAL A 304 -3.23 21.65 36.87
CA VAL A 304 -2.19 21.22 35.93
C VAL A 304 -2.70 20.00 35.17
N VAL A 305 -3.12 20.25 33.93
CA VAL A 305 -3.72 19.20 33.08
C VAL A 305 -2.67 18.57 32.17
N GLY A 306 -2.67 17.25 32.07
CA GLY A 306 -1.74 16.51 31.20
C GLY A 306 -2.17 15.07 30.93
N ALA A 307 -1.38 14.39 30.11
CA ALA A 307 -1.59 12.98 29.85
C ALA A 307 -1.17 12.11 31.04
N PRO A 308 -1.85 10.98 31.32
CA PRO A 308 -1.42 10.01 32.32
C PRO A 308 0.04 9.58 32.11
N GLY A 309 0.78 9.45 33.22
CA GLY A 309 2.19 9.06 33.20
C GLY A 309 3.18 10.18 32.86
N THR A 310 2.71 11.42 32.65
CA THR A 310 3.60 12.57 32.40
C THR A 310 3.81 13.40 33.68
N ALA A 311 5.03 13.91 33.86
CA ALA A 311 5.41 14.74 34.98
C ALA A 311 4.99 14.14 36.35
N SER A 312 4.14 14.84 37.11
CA SER A 312 3.61 14.39 38.41
C SER A 312 2.30 13.62 38.34
N LEU A 313 1.80 13.35 37.11
CA LEU A 313 0.55 12.63 36.90
C LEU A 313 0.75 11.12 36.94
N GLY A 314 -0.16 10.40 37.59
CA GLY A 314 -0.15 8.94 37.70
C GLY A 314 -0.58 8.24 36.43
N LEU A 315 -0.47 6.90 36.41
CA LEU A 315 -0.98 6.05 35.34
C LEU A 315 -2.48 5.80 35.53
N LEU A 316 -3.17 5.55 34.42
CA LEU A 316 -4.57 5.15 34.43
C LEU A 316 -4.66 3.62 34.49
N THR A 317 -5.59 3.10 35.27
CA THR A 317 -5.95 1.68 35.26
C THR A 317 -7.36 1.54 34.72
N ALA A 318 -7.47 0.91 33.54
CA ALA A 318 -8.77 0.67 32.94
C ALA A 318 -9.53 -0.46 33.62
N SER A 319 -10.85 -0.51 33.44
CA SER A 319 -11.75 -1.55 33.96
C SER A 319 -11.68 -1.73 35.48
N ALA A 320 -11.26 -0.70 36.19
CA ALA A 320 -11.16 -0.69 37.64
C ALA A 320 -11.79 0.59 38.22
N THR A 321 -12.32 0.49 39.43
CA THR A 321 -12.76 1.64 40.20
C THR A 321 -11.89 1.76 41.44
N GLU A 322 -11.54 2.99 41.79
CA GLU A 322 -10.75 3.26 42.99
C GLU A 322 -11.57 2.94 44.22
N SER A 323 -10.97 2.14 45.14
CA SER A 323 -11.56 1.86 46.43
C SER A 323 -11.37 3.05 47.37
N SER A 324 -12.34 3.25 48.27
CA SER A 324 -12.21 4.25 49.31
C SER A 324 -11.03 3.92 50.24
N ASN A 325 -10.20 4.89 50.58
CA ASN A 325 -9.15 4.86 51.58
C ASN A 325 -9.62 5.23 52.99
N VAL A 326 -10.90 5.50 53.15
CA VAL A 326 -11.52 5.86 54.46
C VAL A 326 -11.94 4.62 55.18
N ASP A 327 -11.37 4.37 56.38
CA ASP A 327 -11.86 3.35 57.31
C ASP A 327 -13.04 3.91 58.11
N LEU A 328 -14.22 3.43 57.76
CA LEU A 328 -15.47 3.87 58.36
C LEU A 328 -15.47 3.58 59.90
N SER A 329 -14.85 2.48 60.31
CA SER A 329 -14.81 2.12 61.75
C SER A 329 -13.95 3.07 62.54
N GLN A 330 -12.81 3.48 61.99
CA GLN A 330 -11.92 4.48 62.59
C GLN A 330 -12.59 5.85 62.66
N GLU A 331 -13.27 6.28 61.61
CA GLU A 331 -13.97 7.58 61.58
C GLU A 331 -15.15 7.60 62.58
N LEU A 332 -15.87 6.48 62.75
CA LEU A 332 -16.91 6.37 63.78
C LEU A 332 -16.32 6.47 65.21
N VAL A 333 -15.15 5.89 65.47
CA VAL A 333 -14.44 6.01 66.74
C VAL A 333 -14.05 7.48 66.98
N ASN A 334 -13.47 8.14 65.97
CA ASN A 334 -13.10 9.54 65.99
C ASN A 334 -14.33 10.43 66.31
N LEU A 335 -15.46 10.14 65.66
CA LEU A 335 -16.71 10.87 65.88
C LEU A 335 -17.21 10.71 67.33
N ILE A 336 -17.16 9.47 67.89
CA ILE A 336 -17.54 9.20 69.29
C ILE A 336 -16.63 9.94 70.26
N VAL A 337 -15.32 9.99 70.01
CA VAL A 337 -14.37 10.76 70.80
C VAL A 337 -14.66 12.25 70.72
N ALA A 338 -14.89 12.77 69.53
CA ALA A 338 -15.27 14.17 69.35
C ALA A 338 -16.57 14.56 70.09
N GLN A 339 -17.60 13.68 70.01
CA GLN A 339 -18.86 13.85 70.72
C GLN A 339 -18.68 13.87 72.23
N ARG A 340 -17.85 12.95 72.76
CA ARG A 340 -17.53 12.91 74.19
C ARG A 340 -16.80 14.18 74.62
N ASN A 341 -15.82 14.63 73.85
CA ASN A 341 -15.12 15.89 74.12
C ASN A 341 -16.05 17.09 74.13
N TYR A 342 -16.97 17.14 73.13
CA TYR A 342 -17.97 18.19 73.11
C TYR A 342 -18.88 18.17 74.35
N GLN A 343 -19.40 16.98 74.72
CA GLN A 343 -20.23 16.84 75.91
C GLN A 343 -19.49 17.19 77.19
N ALA A 344 -18.21 16.84 77.31
CA ALA A 344 -17.36 17.18 78.46
C ALA A 344 -17.17 18.69 78.54
N ASN A 345 -16.88 19.36 77.45
CA ASN A 345 -16.75 20.81 77.39
C ASN A 345 -18.06 21.54 77.74
N SER A 346 -19.20 21.07 77.19
CA SER A 346 -20.53 21.62 77.53
C SER A 346 -20.82 21.46 79.00
N LYS A 347 -20.49 20.31 79.60
CA LYS A 347 -20.69 20.09 81.05
C LYS A 347 -19.79 20.98 81.90
N THR A 348 -18.58 21.22 81.41
CA THR A 348 -17.66 22.15 82.09
C THR A 348 -18.21 23.61 82.10
N ILE A 349 -18.78 24.03 80.98
CA ILE A 349 -19.41 25.35 80.84
C ILE A 349 -20.65 25.41 81.76
N GLU A 350 -21.54 24.43 81.78
CA GLU A 350 -22.69 24.36 82.65
C GLU A 350 -22.30 24.38 84.11
N THR A 351 -21.22 23.74 84.50
CA THR A 351 -20.70 23.75 85.87
C THR A 351 -20.15 25.12 86.25
N ALA A 352 -19.46 25.78 85.29
CA ALA A 352 -18.96 27.12 85.51
C ALA A 352 -20.12 28.16 85.73
N ASP A 353 -21.17 28.04 84.91
CA ASP A 353 -22.38 28.84 85.03
C ASP A 353 -23.06 28.63 86.43
N THR A 354 -23.15 27.32 86.83
CA THR A 354 -23.74 27.02 88.15
C THR A 354 -22.92 27.60 89.29
N ILE A 355 -21.60 27.54 89.23
CA ILE A 355 -20.70 28.16 90.22
C ILE A 355 -20.87 29.67 90.27
N GLN A 356 -20.94 30.27 89.04
CA GLN A 356 -21.13 31.74 88.93
C GLN A 356 -22.47 32.17 89.55
N GLN A 357 -23.55 31.42 89.25
CA GLN A 357 -24.86 31.67 89.91
C GLN A 357 -24.81 31.49 91.41
N THR A 358 -24.08 30.52 91.91
CA THR A 358 -23.95 30.29 93.36
C THR A 358 -23.18 31.46 94.04
N ILE A 359 -22.15 31.98 93.39
CA ILE A 359 -21.39 33.13 93.86
C ILE A 359 -22.25 34.40 93.91
N LEU A 360 -23.12 34.63 92.92
CA LEU A 360 -24.01 35.77 92.82
C LEU A 360 -25.14 35.74 93.84
N ASN A 361 -25.48 34.59 94.44
CA ASN A 361 -26.56 34.39 95.40
C ASN A 361 -26.02 34.33 96.86
N ILE A 362 -24.74 34.57 97.12
CA ILE A 362 -24.12 34.79 98.43
C ILE A 362 -23.95 36.28 98.62
#